data_986c0fffeaf0d5e02dfce34beb5b0a09
#
_entry.id   986c0fffeaf0d5e02dfce34beb5b0a09
#
_cell.length_a   1.000
_cell.length_b   1.000
_cell.length_c   1.000
_cell.angle_alpha   90.00
_cell.angle_beta   90.00
_cell.angle_gamma   90.00
#
_symmetry.space_group_name_H-M   'P 1'
#
loop_
_entity.id
_entity.type
_entity.pdbx_description
1 polymer ?
#
loop_
_entity_poly.entity_id
_entity_poly.type
_entity_poly.pdbx_seq_one_letter_code
_entity_poly.pdbx_strand_id
1 'polypeptide(L)'
;MERYTLDFNKPVHIFFIGIGGISMSGLAKVLADRGFQVSGSDNQETELTKMLEQHGAKVYYGGQKAENITDDIDVVVYTAAIHPDNPEYIACVDKKIPMMTRAELLGELMENYKNSIAVSGTHGKTSTTSMLSYILMAASTDPTISLGGMLAHIGGNIRVGRGETFLTEACEYTNSFLELKPLVGIILNVEADHLDFFKDLDDIRLSFRKFASGIKEGGTLVINHSIHNKEYIIGDFKGTVISFGEGGDMHARNIVFDALGNPGFEVYYKYEKLGDVQLLVPGKHNVDNALAAIATAYSLGIDFDAIKQGLVSYSGVDRRFQYKGKCNGATVIDDYAHHPQEIEATLNAAKHYPHKKLYVVFQPHTYTRTIALLPEFAKALENADVVILAEIYAAREINTTGVSAEDISKLMDQTKVKSFYLPTFEEIEDYLRSHLEEGDLCITMGAGNVTEIGPKLVQ
;
A
#
# COMPACT_ATOMS: atom_id res chain seq x y z
N MET A 1 -28.21 2.70 13.71
CA MET A 1 -28.02 1.39 14.37
C MET A 1 -26.80 1.52 15.27
N GLU A 2 -26.80 0.91 16.44
CA GLU A 2 -25.58 0.86 17.25
C GLU A 2 -24.49 0.11 16.48
N ARG A 3 -23.24 0.59 16.60
CA ARG A 3 -22.09 -0.05 15.97
C ARG A 3 -21.88 -1.44 16.58
N TYR A 4 -21.74 -2.46 15.76
CA TYR A 4 -21.45 -3.81 16.23
C TYR A 4 -20.01 -3.87 16.73
N THR A 5 -19.78 -4.41 17.93
CA THR A 5 -18.45 -4.55 18.55
C THR A 5 -17.99 -6.00 18.47
N LEU A 6 -16.78 -6.21 17.94
CA LEU A 6 -16.17 -7.51 17.80
C LEU A 6 -15.33 -7.88 19.05
N ASP A 7 -15.64 -9.02 19.64
CA ASP A 7 -14.89 -9.55 20.80
C ASP A 7 -14.34 -10.95 20.46
N PHE A 8 -13.01 -11.10 20.43
CA PHE A 8 -12.35 -12.38 20.17
C PHE A 8 -12.68 -13.47 21.20
N ASN A 9 -13.15 -13.10 22.37
CA ASN A 9 -13.57 -14.06 23.41
C ASN A 9 -15.00 -14.56 23.23
N LYS A 10 -15.76 -13.98 22.27
CA LYS A 10 -17.15 -14.32 21.96
C LYS A 10 -17.33 -14.47 20.45
N PRO A 11 -16.78 -15.54 19.86
CA PRO A 11 -16.91 -15.78 18.43
C PRO A 11 -18.39 -15.92 18.04
N VAL A 12 -18.76 -15.28 16.94
CA VAL A 12 -20.11 -15.25 16.37
C VAL A 12 -20.06 -15.67 14.89
N HIS A 13 -21.22 -15.79 14.26
CA HIS A 13 -21.31 -16.06 12.82
C HIS A 13 -21.27 -14.75 12.02
N ILE A 14 -20.21 -14.60 11.20
CA ILE A 14 -19.98 -13.43 10.34
C ILE A 14 -20.11 -13.83 8.88
N PHE A 15 -20.97 -13.10 8.15
CA PHE A 15 -21.15 -13.28 6.72
C PHE A 15 -20.48 -12.16 5.93
N PHE A 16 -19.79 -12.50 4.84
CA PHE A 16 -19.07 -11.56 3.97
C PHE A 16 -19.73 -11.47 2.59
N ILE A 17 -20.22 -10.27 2.21
CA ILE A 17 -20.66 -10.02 0.84
C ILE A 17 -19.44 -9.67 -0.01
N GLY A 18 -19.06 -10.57 -0.95
CA GLY A 18 -17.83 -10.46 -1.74
C GLY A 18 -16.60 -10.96 -0.99
N ILE A 19 -16.68 -12.15 -0.39
CA ILE A 19 -15.62 -12.74 0.48
C ILE A 19 -14.32 -13.00 -0.26
N GLY A 20 -14.33 -13.22 -1.60
CA GLY A 20 -13.16 -13.52 -2.42
C GLY A 20 -12.30 -12.30 -2.78
N GLY A 21 -12.72 -11.08 -2.42
CA GLY A 21 -11.89 -9.89 -2.57
C GLY A 21 -10.60 -9.99 -1.75
N ILE A 22 -9.46 -9.50 -2.29
CA ILE A 22 -8.12 -9.65 -1.68
C ILE A 22 -8.11 -9.24 -0.19
N SER A 23 -8.65 -8.08 0.15
CA SER A 23 -8.70 -7.60 1.54
C SER A 23 -9.78 -8.31 2.37
N MET A 24 -10.93 -8.66 1.76
CA MET A 24 -12.02 -9.33 2.45
C MET A 24 -11.63 -10.74 2.87
N SER A 25 -11.02 -11.51 1.97
CA SER A 25 -10.55 -12.86 2.24
C SER A 25 -9.50 -12.90 3.35
N GLY A 26 -8.63 -11.91 3.39
CA GLY A 26 -7.66 -11.78 4.46
C GLY A 26 -8.31 -11.58 5.84
N LEU A 27 -9.28 -10.65 5.95
CA LEU A 27 -10.00 -10.42 7.20
C LEU A 27 -10.85 -11.63 7.61
N ALA A 28 -11.50 -12.27 6.64
CA ALA A 28 -12.25 -13.51 6.85
C ALA A 28 -11.36 -14.63 7.42
N LYS A 29 -10.12 -14.76 6.88
CA LYS A 29 -9.13 -15.70 7.39
C LYS A 29 -8.73 -15.40 8.83
N VAL A 30 -8.47 -14.13 9.18
CA VAL A 30 -8.15 -13.75 10.57
C VAL A 30 -9.25 -14.22 11.53
N LEU A 31 -10.51 -13.99 11.16
CA LEU A 31 -11.67 -14.36 11.98
C LEU A 31 -11.82 -15.90 12.09
N ALA A 32 -11.69 -16.62 10.97
CA ALA A 32 -11.75 -18.08 10.98
C ALA A 32 -10.65 -18.68 11.88
N ASP A 33 -9.41 -18.19 11.78
CA ASP A 33 -8.29 -18.63 12.61
C ASP A 33 -8.47 -18.27 14.11
N ARG A 34 -9.36 -17.31 14.42
CA ARG A 34 -9.77 -16.91 15.80
C ARG A 34 -11.03 -17.64 16.28
N GLY A 35 -11.53 -18.61 15.50
CA GLY A 35 -12.64 -19.46 15.89
C GLY A 35 -14.03 -18.90 15.59
N PHE A 36 -14.15 -17.79 14.84
CA PHE A 36 -15.43 -17.31 14.37
C PHE A 36 -16.00 -18.23 13.29
N GLN A 37 -17.33 -18.40 13.27
CA GLN A 37 -17.98 -19.01 12.14
C GLN A 37 -18.00 -18.00 10.97
N VAL A 38 -17.37 -18.35 9.87
CA VAL A 38 -17.23 -17.46 8.70
C VAL A 38 -17.99 -18.07 7.53
N SER A 39 -18.81 -17.24 6.90
CA SER A 39 -19.43 -17.56 5.62
C SER A 39 -19.43 -16.34 4.71
N GLY A 40 -19.73 -16.51 3.43
CA GLY A 40 -19.83 -15.38 2.53
C GLY A 40 -20.16 -15.78 1.11
N SER A 41 -20.44 -14.79 0.27
CA SER A 41 -20.74 -14.97 -1.15
C SER A 41 -19.64 -14.40 -2.03
N ASP A 42 -19.43 -15.03 -3.19
CA ASP A 42 -18.63 -14.47 -4.27
C ASP A 42 -19.18 -14.93 -5.63
N ASN A 43 -18.87 -14.19 -6.69
CA ASN A 43 -19.34 -14.53 -8.03
C ASN A 43 -18.59 -15.74 -8.60
N GLN A 44 -17.32 -15.91 -8.22
CA GLN A 44 -16.43 -16.92 -8.80
C GLN A 44 -15.61 -17.64 -7.72
N GLU A 45 -15.32 -18.91 -7.99
CA GLU A 45 -14.33 -19.66 -7.24
C GLU A 45 -12.93 -19.17 -7.62
N THR A 46 -12.11 -18.86 -6.62
CA THR A 46 -10.73 -18.39 -6.75
C THR A 46 -9.82 -19.13 -5.77
N GLU A 47 -8.50 -19.01 -5.93
CA GLU A 47 -7.56 -19.56 -4.94
C GLU A 47 -7.77 -18.98 -3.54
N LEU A 48 -8.22 -17.72 -3.43
CA LEU A 48 -8.52 -17.08 -2.14
C LEU A 48 -9.75 -17.69 -1.48
N THR A 49 -10.82 -17.95 -2.24
CA THR A 49 -12.04 -18.59 -1.70
C THR A 49 -11.78 -20.04 -1.31
N LYS A 50 -11.01 -20.80 -2.11
CA LYS A 50 -10.56 -22.15 -1.76
C LYS A 50 -9.74 -22.20 -0.46
N MET A 51 -8.82 -21.24 -0.31
CA MET A 51 -8.04 -21.10 0.92
C MET A 51 -8.95 -20.87 2.13
N LEU A 52 -9.99 -20.04 2.00
CA LEU A 52 -10.95 -19.81 3.07
C LEU A 52 -11.75 -21.06 3.43
N GLU A 53 -12.18 -21.85 2.45
CA GLU A 53 -12.87 -23.12 2.66
C GLU A 53 -11.98 -24.12 3.40
N GLN A 54 -10.67 -24.17 3.10
CA GLN A 54 -9.69 -24.97 3.85
C GLN A 54 -9.55 -24.52 5.32
N HIS A 55 -9.82 -23.23 5.60
CA HIS A 55 -9.88 -22.67 6.96
C HIS A 55 -11.27 -22.78 7.62
N GLY A 56 -12.20 -23.53 7.00
CA GLY A 56 -13.52 -23.81 7.57
C GLY A 56 -14.61 -22.80 7.22
N ALA A 57 -14.34 -21.83 6.36
CA ALA A 57 -15.37 -20.91 5.90
C ALA A 57 -16.31 -21.58 4.90
N LYS A 58 -17.59 -21.16 4.88
CA LYS A 58 -18.57 -21.60 3.90
C LYS A 58 -18.75 -20.55 2.83
N VAL A 59 -18.44 -20.86 1.57
CA VAL A 59 -18.54 -19.91 0.45
C VAL A 59 -19.71 -20.29 -0.47
N TYR A 60 -20.55 -19.29 -0.81
CA TYR A 60 -21.65 -19.41 -1.75
C TYR A 60 -21.25 -18.80 -3.09
N TYR A 61 -21.27 -19.60 -4.15
CA TYR A 61 -20.90 -19.18 -5.50
C TYR A 61 -22.12 -18.93 -6.39
N GLY A 62 -21.88 -18.24 -7.52
CA GLY A 62 -22.90 -18.05 -8.56
C GLY A 62 -23.85 -16.90 -8.30
N GLY A 63 -23.40 -15.89 -7.62
CA GLY A 63 -24.10 -14.61 -7.41
C GLY A 63 -24.62 -14.43 -5.99
N GLN A 64 -24.91 -13.19 -5.71
CA GLN A 64 -25.43 -12.71 -4.44
C GLN A 64 -26.93 -12.90 -4.40
N LYS A 65 -27.44 -13.70 -3.46
CA LYS A 65 -28.85 -14.09 -3.35
C LYS A 65 -29.35 -13.87 -1.94
N ALA A 66 -30.59 -13.41 -1.81
CA ALA A 66 -31.22 -13.17 -0.51
C ALA A 66 -31.24 -14.43 0.39
N GLU A 67 -31.32 -15.64 -0.21
CA GLU A 67 -31.34 -16.91 0.50
C GLU A 67 -30.00 -17.24 1.19
N ASN A 68 -28.90 -16.60 0.80
CA ASN A 68 -27.61 -16.77 1.45
C ASN A 68 -27.59 -16.17 2.86
N ILE A 69 -28.48 -15.20 3.13
CA ILE A 69 -28.61 -14.53 4.43
C ILE A 69 -29.54 -15.33 5.31
N THR A 70 -28.97 -16.23 6.11
CA THR A 70 -29.68 -17.11 7.04
C THR A 70 -29.92 -16.43 8.40
N ASP A 71 -30.80 -16.99 9.25
CA ASP A 71 -31.17 -16.36 10.52
C ASP A 71 -30.13 -16.57 11.64
N ASP A 72 -29.14 -17.41 11.42
CA ASP A 72 -28.03 -17.68 12.34
C ASP A 72 -26.83 -16.74 12.12
N ILE A 73 -26.92 -15.78 11.20
CA ILE A 73 -25.90 -14.76 10.95
C ILE A 73 -26.07 -13.64 11.99
N ASP A 74 -25.00 -13.37 12.75
CA ASP A 74 -24.99 -12.32 13.77
C ASP A 74 -24.61 -10.96 13.20
N VAL A 75 -23.70 -10.92 12.19
CA VAL A 75 -23.23 -9.68 11.56
C VAL A 75 -22.80 -9.91 10.13
N VAL A 76 -23.01 -8.90 9.28
CA VAL A 76 -22.63 -8.93 7.87
C VAL A 76 -21.56 -7.89 7.58
N VAL A 77 -20.52 -8.28 6.83
CA VAL A 77 -19.45 -7.40 6.35
C VAL A 77 -19.56 -7.21 4.86
N TYR A 78 -19.46 -5.97 4.40
CA TYR A 78 -19.55 -5.63 2.98
C TYR A 78 -18.51 -4.58 2.56
N THR A 79 -18.22 -4.50 1.25
CA THR A 79 -17.30 -3.49 0.68
C THR A 79 -18.09 -2.31 0.12
N ALA A 80 -17.40 -1.19 -0.10
CA ALA A 80 -17.96 -0.02 -0.77
C ALA A 80 -18.41 -0.30 -2.23
N ALA A 81 -18.05 -1.44 -2.80
CA ALA A 81 -18.52 -1.88 -4.13
C ALA A 81 -19.92 -2.49 -4.11
N ILE A 82 -20.47 -2.77 -2.95
CA ILE A 82 -21.83 -3.31 -2.79
C ILE A 82 -22.81 -2.14 -2.71
N HIS A 83 -23.75 -2.11 -3.65
CA HIS A 83 -24.78 -1.10 -3.73
C HIS A 83 -26.03 -1.49 -2.92
N PRO A 84 -26.85 -0.52 -2.49
CA PRO A 84 -28.07 -0.77 -1.73
C PRO A 84 -29.16 -1.63 -2.43
N ASP A 85 -29.07 -1.81 -3.75
CA ASP A 85 -29.93 -2.68 -4.55
C ASP A 85 -29.49 -4.15 -4.59
N ASN A 86 -28.36 -4.47 -3.94
CA ASN A 86 -27.87 -5.83 -3.85
C ASN A 86 -28.85 -6.72 -3.05
N PRO A 87 -29.24 -7.92 -3.55
CA PRO A 87 -30.19 -8.80 -2.89
C PRO A 87 -29.79 -9.23 -1.47
N GLU A 88 -28.51 -9.48 -1.21
CA GLU A 88 -28.02 -9.83 0.12
C GLU A 88 -28.05 -8.62 1.06
N TYR A 89 -27.68 -7.42 0.55
CA TYR A 89 -27.79 -6.18 1.31
C TYR A 89 -29.23 -5.90 1.74
N ILE A 90 -30.21 -6.03 0.82
CA ILE A 90 -31.64 -5.86 1.10
C ILE A 90 -32.10 -6.87 2.15
N ALA A 91 -31.70 -8.15 2.01
CA ALA A 91 -32.10 -9.19 2.96
C ALA A 91 -31.56 -8.92 4.38
N CYS A 92 -30.34 -8.34 4.51
CA CYS A 92 -29.82 -7.94 5.80
C CYS A 92 -30.64 -6.80 6.43
N VAL A 93 -31.01 -5.80 5.64
CA VAL A 93 -31.88 -4.70 6.11
C VAL A 93 -33.22 -5.20 6.58
N ASP A 94 -33.87 -6.07 5.80
CA ASP A 94 -35.20 -6.63 6.10
C ASP A 94 -35.15 -7.48 7.38
N LYS A 95 -34.13 -8.29 7.56
CA LYS A 95 -33.90 -9.11 8.75
C LYS A 95 -33.32 -8.34 9.94
N LYS A 96 -32.96 -7.07 9.76
CA LYS A 96 -32.36 -6.21 10.78
C LYS A 96 -31.01 -6.77 11.33
N ILE A 97 -30.26 -7.50 10.50
CA ILE A 97 -28.96 -8.01 10.87
C ILE A 97 -27.98 -6.82 10.90
N PRO A 98 -27.16 -6.65 11.95
CA PRO A 98 -26.12 -5.64 11.99
C PRO A 98 -25.16 -5.76 10.79
N MET A 99 -24.81 -4.63 10.22
CA MET A 99 -23.91 -4.56 9.06
C MET A 99 -22.74 -3.63 9.35
N MET A 100 -21.58 -3.98 8.86
CA MET A 100 -20.39 -3.14 8.93
C MET A 100 -19.65 -3.14 7.61
N THR A 101 -18.99 -2.06 7.32
CA THR A 101 -18.06 -1.96 6.19
C THR A 101 -16.78 -2.74 6.49
N ARG A 102 -16.01 -3.06 5.44
CA ARG A 102 -14.66 -3.63 5.58
C ARG A 102 -13.73 -2.77 6.47
N ALA A 103 -13.86 -1.43 6.38
CA ALA A 103 -13.03 -0.52 7.16
C ALA A 103 -13.41 -0.57 8.66
N GLU A 104 -14.69 -0.60 8.97
CA GLU A 104 -15.18 -0.78 10.35
C GLU A 104 -14.73 -2.11 10.94
N LEU A 105 -14.82 -3.22 10.16
CA LEU A 105 -14.31 -4.53 10.60
C LEU A 105 -12.81 -4.47 10.91
N LEU A 106 -12.01 -3.81 10.06
CA LEU A 106 -10.58 -3.67 10.29
C LEU A 106 -10.29 -2.90 11.58
N GLY A 107 -11.08 -1.86 11.87
CA GLY A 107 -11.02 -1.12 13.14
C GLY A 107 -11.39 -2.00 14.34
N GLU A 108 -12.49 -2.75 14.25
CA GLU A 108 -12.93 -3.66 15.31
C GLU A 108 -11.91 -4.78 15.56
N LEU A 109 -11.30 -5.34 14.50
CA LEU A 109 -10.19 -6.28 14.65
C LEU A 109 -9.01 -5.67 15.42
N MET A 110 -8.63 -4.44 15.07
CA MET A 110 -7.52 -3.71 15.69
C MET A 110 -7.73 -3.52 17.20
N GLU A 111 -8.96 -3.27 17.65
CA GLU A 111 -9.29 -3.06 19.07
C GLU A 111 -8.99 -4.29 19.94
N ASN A 112 -8.95 -5.49 19.35
CA ASN A 112 -8.65 -6.74 20.06
C ASN A 112 -7.14 -7.00 20.25
N TYR A 113 -6.27 -6.07 19.81
CA TYR A 113 -4.82 -6.19 19.96
C TYR A 113 -4.26 -5.09 20.85
N LYS A 114 -3.34 -5.48 21.75
CA LYS A 114 -2.67 -4.55 22.66
C LYS A 114 -1.79 -3.55 21.92
N ASN A 115 -0.97 -4.05 21.00
CA ASN A 115 -0.02 -3.26 20.21
C ASN A 115 -0.57 -3.11 18.79
N SER A 116 -1.42 -2.14 18.57
CA SER A 116 -2.02 -1.87 17.26
C SER A 116 -1.28 -0.75 16.54
N ILE A 117 -0.87 -1.00 15.29
CA ILE A 117 -0.04 -0.11 14.48
C ILE A 117 -0.77 0.15 13.16
N ALA A 118 -0.92 1.43 12.79
CA ALA A 118 -1.54 1.86 11.55
C ALA A 118 -0.60 2.78 10.77
N VAL A 119 -0.23 2.38 9.54
CA VAL A 119 0.69 3.13 8.68
C VAL A 119 -0.09 3.91 7.64
N SER A 120 -0.12 5.23 7.78
CA SER A 120 -0.81 6.14 6.86
C SER A 120 0.17 7.08 6.13
N GLY A 121 -0.33 7.76 5.11
CA GLY A 121 0.41 8.69 4.27
C GLY A 121 0.00 8.53 2.81
N THR A 122 0.19 9.55 2.00
CA THR A 122 -0.11 9.48 0.57
C THR A 122 0.73 8.38 -0.10
N HIS A 123 2.04 8.32 0.20
CA HIS A 123 2.99 7.37 -0.37
C HIS A 123 3.77 6.61 0.70
N GLY A 124 4.37 5.45 0.33
CA GLY A 124 5.27 4.67 1.17
C GLY A 124 4.59 3.72 2.18
N LYS A 125 3.25 3.71 2.28
CA LYS A 125 2.49 2.85 3.22
C LYS A 125 2.93 1.38 3.17
N THR A 126 2.85 0.76 2.01
CA THR A 126 3.18 -0.66 1.81
C THR A 126 4.64 -0.97 2.14
N SER A 127 5.58 -0.13 1.69
CA SER A 127 7.02 -0.32 1.98
C SER A 127 7.31 -0.22 3.46
N THR A 128 6.78 0.80 4.16
CA THR A 128 6.97 0.99 5.60
C THR A 128 6.32 -0.13 6.40
N THR A 129 5.08 -0.53 6.05
CA THR A 129 4.38 -1.64 6.70
C THR A 129 5.14 -2.95 6.51
N SER A 130 5.71 -3.16 5.32
CA SER A 130 6.52 -4.34 5.06
C SER A 130 7.83 -4.32 5.86
N MET A 131 8.56 -3.20 5.91
CA MET A 131 9.76 -3.07 6.77
C MET A 131 9.43 -3.35 8.23
N LEU A 132 8.33 -2.80 8.74
CA LEU A 132 7.84 -3.09 10.09
C LEU A 132 7.51 -4.57 10.28
N SER A 133 6.93 -5.23 9.29
CA SER A 133 6.62 -6.66 9.39
C SER A 133 7.89 -7.50 9.60
N TYR A 134 8.96 -7.21 8.86
CA TYR A 134 10.25 -7.86 9.04
C TYR A 134 10.86 -7.58 10.42
N ILE A 135 10.80 -6.35 10.90
CA ILE A 135 11.28 -5.96 12.25
C ILE A 135 10.51 -6.72 13.34
N LEU A 136 9.17 -6.70 13.27
CA LEU A 136 8.32 -7.36 14.26
C LEU A 136 8.53 -8.88 14.29
N MET A 137 8.76 -9.50 13.13
CA MET A 137 9.06 -10.92 13.05
C MET A 137 10.47 -11.24 13.57
N ALA A 138 11.48 -10.40 13.26
CA ALA A 138 12.83 -10.54 13.82
C ALA A 138 12.82 -10.40 15.37
N ALA A 139 11.96 -9.52 15.88
CA ALA A 139 11.73 -9.37 17.33
C ALA A 139 10.87 -10.49 17.94
N SER A 140 10.51 -11.52 17.19
CA SER A 140 9.70 -12.68 17.65
C SER A 140 8.36 -12.30 18.27
N THR A 141 7.73 -11.20 17.83
CA THR A 141 6.44 -10.74 18.38
C THR A 141 5.23 -11.50 17.83
N ASP A 142 5.43 -12.36 16.84
CA ASP A 142 4.40 -13.14 16.13
C ASP A 142 3.16 -12.31 15.73
N PRO A 143 3.33 -11.24 14.94
CA PRO A 143 2.28 -10.26 14.65
C PRO A 143 1.22 -10.79 13.68
N THR A 144 -0.01 -10.29 13.80
CA THR A 144 -1.00 -10.30 12.72
C THR A 144 -0.73 -9.08 11.83
N ILE A 145 -0.63 -9.31 10.52
CA ILE A 145 -0.22 -8.29 9.55
C ILE A 145 -1.24 -8.23 8.42
N SER A 146 -1.66 -7.03 8.02
CA SER A 146 -2.52 -6.77 6.87
C SER A 146 -1.88 -5.72 5.96
N LEU A 147 -1.48 -6.13 4.75
CA LEU A 147 -0.81 -5.33 3.74
C LEU A 147 -1.73 -5.04 2.55
N GLY A 148 -1.50 -3.91 1.86
CA GLY A 148 -2.14 -3.62 0.58
C GLY A 148 -1.52 -4.38 -0.60
N GLY A 149 -0.26 -4.83 -0.49
CA GLY A 149 0.50 -5.55 -1.50
C GLY A 149 0.88 -6.96 -1.08
N MET A 150 1.34 -7.77 -2.05
CA MET A 150 1.84 -9.13 -1.78
C MET A 150 3.26 -9.07 -1.24
N LEU A 151 3.53 -9.79 -0.17
CA LEU A 151 4.84 -9.90 0.47
C LEU A 151 5.21 -11.37 0.63
N ALA A 152 6.22 -11.82 -0.12
CA ALA A 152 6.64 -13.22 -0.14
C ALA A 152 7.00 -13.75 1.27
N HIS A 153 7.61 -12.90 2.11
CA HIS A 153 8.03 -13.22 3.47
C HIS A 153 6.89 -13.70 4.39
N ILE A 154 5.66 -13.22 4.16
CA ILE A 154 4.47 -13.64 4.91
C ILE A 154 3.55 -14.56 4.10
N GLY A 155 3.96 -14.92 2.86
CA GLY A 155 3.20 -15.82 1.98
C GLY A 155 1.93 -15.19 1.40
N GLY A 156 1.84 -13.85 1.32
CA GLY A 156 0.66 -13.16 0.81
C GLY A 156 0.57 -11.71 1.27
N ASN A 157 -0.63 -11.19 1.34
CA ASN A 157 -0.93 -9.85 1.83
C ASN A 157 -1.45 -9.83 3.28
N ILE A 158 -1.69 -11.02 3.86
CA ILE A 158 -2.13 -11.15 5.25
C ILE A 158 -1.37 -12.29 5.94
N ARG A 159 -1.02 -12.06 7.19
CA ARG A 159 -0.49 -13.07 8.11
C ARG A 159 -1.29 -13.05 9.39
N VAL A 160 -1.72 -14.22 9.86
CA VAL A 160 -2.38 -14.36 11.17
C VAL A 160 -1.34 -14.83 12.18
N GLY A 161 -0.97 -13.96 13.11
CA GLY A 161 -0.10 -14.25 14.23
C GLY A 161 -0.87 -14.56 15.50
N ARG A 162 -0.19 -15.14 16.49
CA ARG A 162 -0.72 -15.41 17.83
C ARG A 162 -0.32 -14.38 18.87
N GLY A 163 0.56 -13.41 18.47
CA GLY A 163 1.03 -12.36 19.34
C GLY A 163 0.00 -11.26 19.58
N GLU A 164 0.38 -10.30 20.41
CA GLU A 164 -0.45 -9.16 20.82
C GLU A 164 -0.36 -7.98 19.85
N THR A 165 0.36 -8.14 18.71
CA THR A 165 0.62 -7.04 17.76
C THR A 165 -0.22 -7.19 16.49
N PHE A 166 -0.88 -6.11 16.10
CA PHE A 166 -1.59 -5.95 14.83
C PHE A 166 -0.97 -4.81 14.04
N LEU A 167 -0.55 -5.08 12.82
CA LEU A 167 0.05 -4.12 11.90
C LEU A 167 -0.79 -4.02 10.63
N THR A 168 -1.21 -2.82 10.25
CA THR A 168 -1.98 -2.62 9.03
C THR A 168 -1.62 -1.32 8.31
N GLU A 169 -1.85 -1.30 7.00
CA GLU A 169 -1.93 -0.06 6.25
C GLU A 169 -3.23 0.68 6.57
N ALA A 170 -3.16 2.00 6.59
CA ALA A 170 -4.25 2.92 6.88
C ALA A 170 -4.45 3.84 5.68
N CYS A 171 -5.35 3.45 4.77
CA CYS A 171 -5.63 4.20 3.55
C CYS A 171 -6.54 5.40 3.86
N GLU A 172 -6.11 6.59 3.44
CA GLU A 172 -6.83 7.85 3.61
C GLU A 172 -8.04 7.97 2.68
N TYR A 173 -8.05 7.23 1.56
CA TYR A 173 -9.13 7.30 0.59
C TYR A 173 -10.48 6.98 1.23
N THR A 174 -11.49 7.80 0.93
CA THR A 174 -12.83 7.76 1.52
C THR A 174 -12.86 7.86 3.06
N ASN A 175 -11.80 8.40 3.66
CA ASN A 175 -11.65 8.49 5.13
C ASN A 175 -11.66 7.13 5.85
N SER A 176 -11.43 6.02 5.16
CA SER A 176 -11.50 4.67 5.73
C SER A 176 -10.52 4.45 6.89
N PHE A 177 -9.39 5.15 6.93
CA PHE A 177 -8.43 5.07 8.04
C PHE A 177 -8.95 5.68 9.36
N LEU A 178 -10.02 6.48 9.32
CA LEU A 178 -10.63 7.06 10.52
C LEU A 178 -11.38 6.04 11.38
N GLU A 179 -11.66 4.86 10.82
CA GLU A 179 -12.20 3.73 11.57
C GLU A 179 -11.15 3.05 12.46
N LEU A 180 -9.86 3.32 12.20
CA LEU A 180 -8.75 2.73 12.95
C LEU A 180 -8.42 3.58 14.18
N LYS A 181 -8.26 2.90 15.33
CA LYS A 181 -7.80 3.51 16.57
C LYS A 181 -6.51 2.82 17.04
N PRO A 182 -5.38 3.10 16.40
CA PRO A 182 -4.13 2.45 16.73
C PRO A 182 -3.53 2.92 18.06
N LEU A 183 -2.68 2.09 18.67
CA LEU A 183 -1.76 2.51 19.72
C LEU A 183 -0.62 3.36 19.11
N VAL A 184 -0.12 2.96 17.93
CA VAL A 184 0.89 3.72 17.20
C VAL A 184 0.36 4.07 15.81
N GLY A 185 0.11 5.36 15.58
CA GLY A 185 -0.27 5.90 14.27
C GLY A 185 0.96 6.50 13.57
N ILE A 186 1.12 6.20 12.28
CA ILE A 186 2.23 6.71 11.47
C ILE A 186 1.68 7.59 10.36
N ILE A 187 2.30 8.75 10.13
CA ILE A 187 2.00 9.64 9.01
C ILE A 187 3.29 9.91 8.23
N LEU A 188 3.40 9.27 7.05
CA LEU A 188 4.62 9.31 6.24
C LEU A 188 4.78 10.62 5.47
N ASN A 189 3.71 11.06 4.83
CA ASN A 189 3.62 12.28 4.02
C ASN A 189 2.15 12.66 3.85
N VAL A 190 1.89 13.91 3.46
CA VAL A 190 0.53 14.43 3.21
C VAL A 190 0.60 15.31 1.97
N GLU A 191 0.05 14.81 0.87
CA GLU A 191 0.12 15.41 -0.44
C GLU A 191 -1.25 15.38 -1.14
N ALA A 192 -1.39 16.14 -2.22
CA ALA A 192 -2.63 16.18 -2.98
C ALA A 192 -2.80 14.88 -3.79
N ASP A 193 -3.67 14.00 -3.32
CA ASP A 193 -4.12 12.81 -4.04
C ASP A 193 -5.62 12.57 -3.74
N HIS A 194 -6.24 11.68 -4.50
CA HIS A 194 -7.66 11.35 -4.34
C HIS A 194 -8.59 12.58 -4.38
N LEU A 195 -8.32 13.53 -5.30
CA LEU A 195 -9.11 14.76 -5.49
C LEU A 195 -10.50 14.50 -6.08
N ASP A 196 -10.82 13.25 -6.39
CA ASP A 196 -12.18 12.76 -6.65
C ASP A 196 -13.02 12.66 -5.38
N PHE A 197 -12.36 12.53 -4.23
CA PHE A 197 -12.99 12.44 -2.90
C PHE A 197 -12.72 13.68 -2.03
N PHE A 198 -11.45 14.12 -1.93
CA PHE A 198 -11.06 15.31 -1.16
C PHE A 198 -11.20 16.56 -2.00
N LYS A 199 -11.65 17.64 -1.36
CA LYS A 199 -11.82 18.94 -2.02
C LYS A 199 -10.47 19.55 -2.41
N ASP A 200 -9.51 19.52 -1.52
CA ASP A 200 -8.19 20.12 -1.64
C ASP A 200 -7.21 19.56 -0.58
N LEU A 201 -5.97 20.04 -0.60
CA LEU A 201 -4.93 19.62 0.35
C LEU A 201 -5.27 19.94 1.81
N ASP A 202 -6.03 21.00 2.08
CA ASP A 202 -6.41 21.37 3.45
C ASP A 202 -7.46 20.41 4.01
N ASP A 203 -8.37 19.92 3.15
CA ASP A 203 -9.32 18.86 3.50
C ASP A 203 -8.59 17.53 3.80
N ILE A 204 -7.56 17.20 3.00
CA ILE A 204 -6.68 16.05 3.27
C ILE A 204 -5.98 16.22 4.63
N ARG A 205 -5.37 17.39 4.91
CA ARG A 205 -4.73 17.69 6.21
C ARG A 205 -5.69 17.56 7.39
N LEU A 206 -6.94 18.01 7.23
CA LEU A 206 -7.98 17.86 8.24
C LEU A 206 -8.29 16.38 8.50
N SER A 207 -8.32 15.56 7.45
CA SER A 207 -8.52 14.11 7.58
C SER A 207 -7.36 13.46 8.35
N PHE A 208 -6.11 13.77 8.02
CA PHE A 208 -4.94 13.30 8.78
C PHE A 208 -4.93 13.78 10.24
N ARG A 209 -5.40 15.02 10.51
CA ARG A 209 -5.59 15.50 11.89
C ARG A 209 -6.60 14.64 12.65
N LYS A 210 -7.72 14.27 12.02
CA LYS A 210 -8.72 13.38 12.62
C LYS A 210 -8.12 12.00 12.90
N PHE A 211 -7.32 11.47 11.97
CA PHE A 211 -6.60 10.20 12.18
C PHE A 211 -5.65 10.29 13.40
N ALA A 212 -4.84 11.34 13.50
CA ALA A 212 -3.97 11.56 14.66
C ALA A 212 -4.76 11.65 15.99
N SER A 213 -5.93 12.31 15.97
CA SER A 213 -6.82 12.39 17.12
C SER A 213 -7.46 11.04 17.50
N GLY A 214 -7.53 10.10 16.56
CA GLY A 214 -8.06 8.75 16.76
C GLY A 214 -7.06 7.77 17.39
N ILE A 215 -5.80 8.15 17.57
CA ILE A 215 -4.79 7.33 18.27
C ILE A 215 -5.19 7.17 19.73
N LYS A 216 -5.07 5.94 20.27
CA LYS A 216 -5.47 5.60 21.64
C LYS A 216 -4.77 6.50 22.67
N GLU A 217 -5.43 6.74 23.80
CA GLU A 217 -4.83 7.46 24.94
C GLU A 217 -3.52 6.79 25.38
N GLY A 218 -2.48 7.60 25.61
CA GLY A 218 -1.14 7.10 25.89
C GLY A 218 -0.39 6.54 24.68
N GLY A 219 -0.99 6.58 23.49
CA GLY A 219 -0.38 6.10 22.25
C GLY A 219 0.69 7.03 21.69
N THR A 220 1.25 6.64 20.54
CA THR A 220 2.34 7.34 19.87
C THR A 220 1.94 7.75 18.45
N LEU A 221 2.19 8.99 18.10
CA LEU A 221 2.17 9.50 16.72
C LEU A 221 3.60 9.57 16.17
N VAL A 222 3.90 8.79 15.15
CA VAL A 222 5.14 8.86 14.38
C VAL A 222 4.87 9.67 13.12
N ILE A 223 5.51 10.84 12.96
CA ILE A 223 5.19 11.78 11.89
C ILE A 223 6.44 12.30 11.19
N ASN A 224 6.42 12.39 9.87
CA ASN A 224 7.54 12.93 9.10
C ASN A 224 7.71 14.43 9.41
N HIS A 225 8.95 14.80 9.75
CA HIS A 225 9.31 16.19 10.09
C HIS A 225 9.11 17.16 8.94
N SER A 226 9.26 16.69 7.71
CA SER A 226 9.16 17.52 6.49
C SER A 226 7.73 17.87 6.08
N ILE A 227 6.69 17.28 6.71
CA ILE A 227 5.30 17.58 6.38
C ILE A 227 5.01 19.05 6.65
N HIS A 228 4.59 19.77 5.61
CA HIS A 228 4.23 21.18 5.74
C HIS A 228 3.02 21.33 6.66
N ASN A 229 3.15 22.23 7.66
CA ASN A 229 2.12 22.50 8.65
C ASN A 229 1.76 21.26 9.50
N LYS A 230 2.76 20.42 9.87
CA LYS A 230 2.55 19.21 10.69
C LYS A 230 1.95 19.51 12.05
N GLU A 231 2.20 20.68 12.62
CA GLU A 231 1.63 21.13 13.88
C GLU A 231 0.10 21.19 13.83
N TYR A 232 -0.47 21.57 12.67
CA TYR A 232 -1.92 21.52 12.46
C TYR A 232 -2.45 20.08 12.50
N ILE A 233 -1.69 19.13 11.92
CA ILE A 233 -2.07 17.70 11.90
C ILE A 233 -1.96 17.11 13.31
N ILE A 234 -0.87 17.39 14.03
CA ILE A 234 -0.69 16.96 15.42
C ILE A 234 -1.83 17.51 16.31
N GLY A 235 -2.19 18.77 16.12
CA GLY A 235 -3.30 19.42 16.82
C GLY A 235 -3.21 19.28 18.33
N ASP A 236 -4.31 18.79 18.93
CA ASP A 236 -4.43 18.61 20.40
C ASP A 236 -4.06 17.20 20.87
N PHE A 237 -3.35 16.40 20.05
CA PHE A 237 -2.92 15.07 20.44
C PHE A 237 -2.10 15.10 21.74
N LYS A 238 -2.44 14.23 22.70
CA LYS A 238 -1.86 14.25 24.06
C LYS A 238 -0.86 13.10 24.30
N GLY A 239 -0.68 12.21 23.34
CA GLY A 239 0.26 11.09 23.43
C GLY A 239 1.70 11.50 23.12
N THR A 240 2.55 10.53 22.91
CA THR A 240 3.94 10.76 22.51
C THR A 240 4.01 11.08 21.01
N VAL A 241 4.73 12.14 20.65
CA VAL A 241 5.03 12.46 19.25
C VAL A 241 6.51 12.16 18.99
N ILE A 242 6.80 11.36 17.98
CA ILE A 242 8.15 11.11 17.48
C ILE A 242 8.20 11.58 16.03
N SER A 243 8.93 12.66 15.77
CA SER A 243 9.17 13.11 14.41
C SER A 243 10.32 12.33 13.77
N PHE A 244 10.21 12.00 12.47
CA PHE A 244 11.28 11.32 11.75
C PHE A 244 11.64 12.05 10.45
N GLY A 245 12.80 11.67 9.85
CA GLY A 245 13.33 12.29 8.65
C GLY A 245 14.34 13.38 8.98
N GLU A 246 14.73 14.18 7.98
CA GLU A 246 15.68 15.26 8.14
C GLU A 246 15.18 16.32 9.14
N GLY A 247 15.94 16.58 10.20
CA GLY A 247 15.56 17.50 11.28
C GLY A 247 14.60 16.91 12.32
N GLY A 248 14.14 15.66 12.15
CA GLY A 248 13.28 14.98 13.11
C GLY A 248 14.02 14.39 14.32
N ASP A 249 13.25 13.91 15.29
CA ASP A 249 13.79 13.21 16.48
C ASP A 249 14.53 11.93 16.05
N MET A 250 13.94 11.12 15.14
CA MET A 250 14.55 9.95 14.52
C MET A 250 15.10 10.37 13.15
N HIS A 251 16.42 10.38 12.96
CA HIS A 251 17.01 10.83 11.72
C HIS A 251 18.23 10.02 11.30
N ALA A 252 18.55 10.08 10.00
CA ALA A 252 19.73 9.46 9.42
C ALA A 252 20.86 10.45 9.26
N ARG A 253 22.11 9.96 9.45
CA ARG A 253 23.35 10.68 9.09
C ARG A 253 24.23 9.79 8.23
N ASN A 254 25.19 10.41 7.54
CA ASN A 254 26.21 9.71 6.75
C ASN A 254 25.58 8.71 5.76
N ILE A 255 24.53 9.16 5.04
CA ILE A 255 23.87 8.32 4.04
C ILE A 255 24.81 8.10 2.87
N VAL A 256 25.14 6.83 2.61
CA VAL A 256 25.94 6.38 1.45
C VAL A 256 25.13 5.37 0.64
N PHE A 257 25.33 5.34 -0.66
CA PHE A 257 24.67 4.41 -1.54
C PHE A 257 25.66 3.41 -2.10
N ASP A 258 25.30 2.13 -2.13
CA ASP A 258 26.10 1.11 -2.81
C ASP A 258 25.95 1.20 -4.33
N ALA A 259 26.61 0.28 -5.07
CA ALA A 259 26.56 0.26 -6.53
C ALA A 259 25.16 -0.02 -7.12
N LEU A 260 24.23 -0.52 -6.33
CA LEU A 260 22.82 -0.78 -6.72
C LEU A 260 21.87 0.32 -6.23
N GLY A 261 22.42 1.40 -5.63
CA GLY A 261 21.62 2.50 -5.09
C GLY A 261 20.96 2.20 -3.74
N ASN A 262 21.36 1.12 -3.05
CA ASN A 262 20.86 0.80 -1.73
C ASN A 262 21.52 1.68 -0.66
N PRO A 263 20.76 2.35 0.21
CA PRO A 263 21.32 3.24 1.21
C PRO A 263 21.84 2.49 2.44
N GLY A 264 23.04 2.88 2.88
CA GLY A 264 23.57 2.62 4.21
C GLY A 264 23.61 3.93 4.99
N PHE A 265 23.24 3.93 6.27
CA PHE A 265 23.18 5.14 7.07
C PHE A 265 23.29 4.86 8.57
N GLU A 266 23.71 5.88 9.30
CA GLU A 266 23.68 5.90 10.76
C GLU A 266 22.31 6.39 11.25
N VAL A 267 21.73 5.72 12.25
CA VAL A 267 20.44 6.07 12.86
C VAL A 267 20.66 6.77 14.17
N TYR A 268 20.03 7.91 14.33
CA TYR A 268 20.04 8.70 15.57
C TYR A 268 18.62 8.90 16.08
N TYR A 269 18.44 8.78 17.42
CA TYR A 269 17.29 9.31 18.12
C TYR A 269 17.72 10.53 18.92
N LYS A 270 17.26 11.72 18.51
CA LYS A 270 17.73 13.02 19.02
C LYS A 270 19.26 13.14 18.84
N TYR A 271 20.02 13.08 19.91
CA TYR A 271 21.48 13.23 19.89
C TYR A 271 22.22 11.89 20.03
N GLU A 272 21.50 10.81 20.31
CA GLU A 272 22.07 9.48 20.57
C GLU A 272 22.11 8.65 19.28
N LYS A 273 23.28 8.11 18.96
CA LYS A 273 23.43 7.12 17.87
C LYS A 273 22.92 5.76 18.35
N LEU A 274 21.90 5.23 17.67
CA LEU A 274 21.36 3.91 17.94
C LEU A 274 22.16 2.81 17.25
N GLY A 275 22.69 3.08 16.05
CA GLY A 275 23.48 2.14 15.28
C GLY A 275 23.50 2.44 13.78
N ASP A 276 23.95 1.44 12.99
CA ASP A 276 24.08 1.52 11.54
C ASP A 276 23.11 0.55 10.87
N VAL A 277 22.48 1.01 9.80
CA VAL A 277 21.54 0.23 8.99
C VAL A 277 22.00 0.22 7.54
N GLN A 278 21.92 -0.94 6.88
CA GLN A 278 22.06 -1.12 5.45
C GLN A 278 20.75 -1.67 4.91
N LEU A 279 20.14 -0.99 3.94
CA LEU A 279 18.96 -1.50 3.23
C LEU A 279 19.38 -2.29 1.99
N LEU A 280 18.54 -3.19 1.53
CA LEU A 280 18.68 -3.94 0.28
C LEU A 280 17.67 -3.48 -0.79
N VAL A 281 17.11 -2.29 -0.61
CA VAL A 281 16.16 -1.66 -1.55
C VAL A 281 16.68 -0.27 -1.90
N PRO A 282 16.68 0.11 -3.20
CA PRO A 282 17.27 1.36 -3.63
C PRO A 282 16.40 2.57 -3.32
N GLY A 283 17.05 3.74 -3.32
CA GLY A 283 16.39 5.03 -3.27
C GLY A 283 16.36 5.71 -1.90
N LYS A 284 16.55 7.03 -1.92
CA LYS A 284 16.59 7.88 -0.72
C LYS A 284 15.28 7.84 0.07
N HIS A 285 14.13 7.75 -0.62
CA HIS A 285 12.80 7.67 0.02
C HIS A 285 12.66 6.45 0.95
N ASN A 286 13.41 5.36 0.69
CA ASN A 286 13.41 4.20 1.57
C ASN A 286 14.17 4.44 2.88
N VAL A 287 15.03 5.47 2.96
CA VAL A 287 15.61 5.91 4.24
C VAL A 287 14.51 6.45 5.14
N ASP A 288 13.62 7.32 4.63
CA ASP A 288 12.51 7.88 5.41
C ASP A 288 11.49 6.80 5.80
N ASN A 289 11.17 5.86 4.89
CA ASN A 289 10.33 4.71 5.20
C ASN A 289 10.93 3.84 6.33
N ALA A 290 12.25 3.60 6.29
CA ALA A 290 12.96 2.87 7.33
C ALA A 290 12.98 3.64 8.66
N LEU A 291 13.21 4.96 8.64
CA LEU A 291 13.19 5.78 9.85
C LEU A 291 11.81 5.77 10.53
N ALA A 292 10.72 5.79 9.76
CA ALA A 292 9.36 5.64 10.30
C ALA A 292 9.16 4.27 10.95
N ALA A 293 9.64 3.19 10.29
CA ALA A 293 9.58 1.84 10.83
C ALA A 293 10.43 1.70 12.11
N ILE A 294 11.65 2.27 12.11
CA ILE A 294 12.56 2.29 13.28
C ILE A 294 11.92 3.04 14.44
N ALA A 295 11.39 4.26 14.19
CA ALA A 295 10.75 5.10 15.22
C ALA A 295 9.56 4.36 15.87
N THR A 296 8.77 3.66 15.06
CA THR A 296 7.64 2.84 15.52
C THR A 296 8.12 1.69 16.39
N ALA A 297 9.06 0.88 15.90
CA ALA A 297 9.60 -0.25 16.65
C ALA A 297 10.29 0.18 17.95
N TYR A 298 11.03 1.29 17.92
CA TYR A 298 11.66 1.90 19.08
C TYR A 298 10.63 2.33 20.13
N SER A 299 9.51 2.96 19.69
CA SER A 299 8.44 3.37 20.60
C SER A 299 7.76 2.19 21.32
N LEU A 300 7.79 1.00 20.71
CA LEU A 300 7.30 -0.25 21.29
C LEU A 300 8.33 -0.97 22.16
N GLY A 301 9.53 -0.39 22.35
CA GLY A 301 10.60 -0.99 23.15
C GLY A 301 11.32 -2.15 22.50
N ILE A 302 11.25 -2.27 21.15
CA ILE A 302 11.98 -3.30 20.42
C ILE A 302 13.47 -2.95 20.38
N ASP A 303 14.32 -3.92 20.70
CA ASP A 303 15.75 -3.79 20.69
C ASP A 303 16.29 -3.42 19.28
N PHE A 304 17.31 -2.54 19.23
CA PHE A 304 17.82 -2.04 17.97
C PHE A 304 18.48 -3.14 17.11
N ASP A 305 19.06 -4.17 17.72
CA ASP A 305 19.63 -5.31 16.99
C ASP A 305 18.54 -6.10 16.25
N ALA A 306 17.36 -6.29 16.84
CA ALA A 306 16.22 -6.90 16.16
C ALA A 306 15.68 -5.99 15.03
N ILE A 307 15.63 -4.67 15.26
CA ILE A 307 15.27 -3.68 14.24
C ILE A 307 16.22 -3.80 13.03
N LYS A 308 17.52 -3.77 13.28
CA LYS A 308 18.55 -3.90 12.26
C LYS A 308 18.44 -5.21 11.49
N GLN A 309 18.26 -6.33 12.21
CA GLN A 309 18.10 -7.65 11.60
C GLN A 309 16.90 -7.70 10.66
N GLY A 310 15.76 -7.14 11.07
CA GLY A 310 14.57 -7.06 10.24
C GLY A 310 14.82 -6.25 8.96
N LEU A 311 15.42 -5.07 9.07
CA LEU A 311 15.67 -4.19 7.92
C LEU A 311 16.70 -4.77 6.93
N VAL A 312 17.75 -5.43 7.40
CA VAL A 312 18.72 -6.11 6.52
C VAL A 312 18.11 -7.30 5.79
N SER A 313 17.06 -7.90 6.35
CA SER A 313 16.34 -9.01 5.71
C SER A 313 15.29 -8.54 4.70
N TYR A 314 14.94 -7.27 4.70
CA TYR A 314 13.92 -6.70 3.81
C TYR A 314 14.48 -6.50 2.40
N SER A 315 13.96 -7.25 1.43
CA SER A 315 14.39 -7.21 0.03
C SER A 315 13.37 -6.56 -0.93
N GLY A 316 12.38 -5.86 -0.36
CA GLY A 316 11.33 -5.19 -1.13
C GLY A 316 9.97 -5.89 -1.09
N VAL A 317 9.03 -5.30 -1.77
CA VAL A 317 7.65 -5.79 -1.99
C VAL A 317 7.46 -5.97 -3.49
N ASP A 318 6.58 -6.87 -3.89
CA ASP A 318 6.21 -7.02 -5.28
C ASP A 318 5.77 -5.68 -5.88
N ARG A 319 6.23 -5.42 -7.09
CA ARG A 319 5.97 -4.18 -7.81
C ARG A 319 6.52 -2.90 -7.11
N ARG A 320 7.60 -2.99 -6.33
CA ARG A 320 8.31 -1.83 -5.76
C ARG A 320 9.80 -1.94 -6.11
N PHE A 321 10.18 -1.37 -7.25
CA PHE A 321 11.50 -1.51 -7.88
C PHE A 321 11.92 -2.99 -7.99
N GLN A 322 10.98 -3.85 -8.35
CA GLN A 322 11.12 -5.29 -8.32
C GLN A 322 11.88 -5.80 -9.55
N TYR A 323 13.01 -6.46 -9.33
CA TYR A 323 13.75 -7.14 -10.39
C TYR A 323 12.92 -8.31 -10.97
N LYS A 324 12.74 -8.33 -12.29
CA LYS A 324 12.01 -9.38 -13.02
C LYS A 324 12.92 -10.32 -13.79
N GLY A 325 14.07 -9.86 -14.25
CA GLY A 325 14.98 -10.64 -15.08
C GLY A 325 15.72 -9.77 -16.08
N LYS A 326 16.18 -10.39 -17.18
CA LYS A 326 16.86 -9.71 -18.28
C LYS A 326 16.19 -9.98 -19.63
N CYS A 327 16.18 -8.95 -20.50
CA CYS A 327 15.81 -9.04 -21.89
C CYS A 327 16.94 -8.50 -22.76
N ASN A 328 17.53 -9.29 -23.65
CA ASN A 328 18.70 -8.93 -24.47
C ASN A 328 19.89 -8.39 -23.65
N GLY A 329 20.03 -8.82 -22.40
CA GLY A 329 21.06 -8.32 -21.48
C GLY A 329 20.68 -7.04 -20.72
N ALA A 330 19.58 -6.37 -21.08
CA ALA A 330 18.99 -5.27 -20.34
C ALA A 330 18.31 -5.77 -19.05
N THR A 331 18.42 -5.04 -17.96
CA THR A 331 17.72 -5.36 -16.71
C THR A 331 16.27 -4.90 -16.79
N VAL A 332 15.33 -5.77 -16.41
CA VAL A 332 13.90 -5.48 -16.36
C VAL A 332 13.43 -5.38 -14.92
N ILE A 333 12.80 -4.25 -14.59
CA ILE A 333 12.25 -3.92 -13.27
C ILE A 333 10.76 -3.60 -13.40
N ASP A 334 9.96 -3.93 -12.39
CA ASP A 334 8.55 -3.56 -12.28
C ASP A 334 8.31 -2.67 -11.07
N ASP A 335 7.59 -1.57 -11.25
CA ASP A 335 7.27 -0.62 -10.19
C ASP A 335 5.79 -0.20 -10.23
N TYR A 336 5.19 -0.06 -9.06
CA TYR A 336 3.78 0.32 -8.90
C TYR A 336 3.54 1.82 -9.04
N ALA A 337 4.58 2.64 -9.18
CA ALA A 337 4.48 4.10 -9.25
C ALA A 337 3.44 4.54 -10.29
N HIS A 338 2.48 5.33 -9.86
CA HIS A 338 1.35 5.79 -10.66
C HIS A 338 0.95 7.24 -10.35
N HIS A 339 1.70 7.92 -9.48
CA HIS A 339 1.62 9.35 -9.19
C HIS A 339 2.93 10.03 -9.59
N PRO A 340 2.93 11.30 -10.08
CA PRO A 340 4.14 11.98 -10.55
C PRO A 340 5.30 11.92 -9.56
N GLN A 341 5.06 12.11 -8.28
CA GLN A 341 6.11 12.06 -7.24
C GLN A 341 6.67 10.65 -7.03
N GLU A 342 5.83 9.61 -7.11
CA GLU A 342 6.30 8.22 -7.08
C GLU A 342 7.18 7.91 -8.29
N ILE A 343 6.76 8.37 -9.49
CA ILE A 343 7.54 8.24 -10.72
C ILE A 343 8.90 8.93 -10.57
N GLU A 344 8.91 10.16 -10.07
CA GLU A 344 10.15 10.90 -9.83
C GLU A 344 11.05 10.17 -8.81
N ALA A 345 10.49 9.65 -7.72
CA ALA A 345 11.24 8.88 -6.72
C ALA A 345 11.86 7.61 -7.33
N THR A 346 11.09 6.85 -8.11
CA THR A 346 11.55 5.63 -8.80
C THR A 346 12.63 5.94 -9.82
N LEU A 347 12.46 6.99 -10.65
CA LEU A 347 13.45 7.37 -11.66
C LEU A 347 14.72 7.95 -11.03
N ASN A 348 14.61 8.66 -9.90
CA ASN A 348 15.78 9.08 -9.14
C ASN A 348 16.54 7.90 -8.52
N ALA A 349 15.84 6.87 -8.04
CA ALA A 349 16.48 5.63 -7.60
C ALA A 349 17.18 4.92 -8.78
N ALA A 350 16.54 4.88 -9.94
CA ALA A 350 17.08 4.29 -11.16
C ALA A 350 18.39 4.96 -11.62
N LYS A 351 18.58 6.28 -11.41
CA LYS A 351 19.83 6.99 -11.72
C LYS A 351 21.06 6.44 -10.98
N HIS A 352 20.85 5.84 -9.81
CA HIS A 352 21.93 5.20 -9.03
C HIS A 352 22.10 3.72 -9.38
N TYR A 353 21.20 3.14 -10.16
CA TYR A 353 21.32 1.76 -10.64
C TYR A 353 22.17 1.72 -11.91
N PRO A 354 23.16 0.83 -12.04
CA PRO A 354 24.04 0.78 -13.21
C PRO A 354 23.25 0.55 -14.51
N HIS A 355 23.29 1.48 -15.44
CA HIS A 355 22.64 1.33 -16.75
C HIS A 355 23.31 2.24 -17.81
N LYS A 356 23.08 1.91 -19.10
CA LYS A 356 23.48 2.72 -20.25
C LYS A 356 22.36 3.69 -20.64
N LYS A 357 21.15 3.14 -20.87
CA LYS A 357 19.93 3.90 -21.17
C LYS A 357 18.81 3.44 -20.26
N LEU A 358 17.97 4.39 -19.85
CA LEU A 358 16.79 4.14 -19.05
C LEU A 358 15.53 4.18 -19.94
N TYR A 359 14.91 3.03 -20.11
CA TYR A 359 13.59 2.88 -20.75
C TYR A 359 12.51 2.80 -19.67
N VAL A 360 11.42 3.55 -19.88
CA VAL A 360 10.25 3.52 -18.99
C VAL A 360 9.03 3.16 -19.82
N VAL A 361 8.33 2.12 -19.43
CA VAL A 361 6.97 1.82 -19.91
C VAL A 361 6.00 2.30 -18.86
N PHE A 362 5.25 3.35 -19.13
CA PHE A 362 4.32 3.93 -18.18
C PHE A 362 2.87 3.71 -18.61
N GLN A 363 2.06 3.15 -17.70
CA GLN A 363 0.60 3.04 -17.84
C GLN A 363 -0.07 3.99 -16.86
N PRO A 364 -0.67 5.10 -17.34
CA PRO A 364 -1.46 5.97 -16.47
C PRO A 364 -2.66 5.22 -15.88
N HIS A 365 -3.02 5.55 -14.65
CA HIS A 365 -4.12 4.92 -13.93
C HIS A 365 -5.24 5.92 -13.68
N THR A 366 -6.43 5.64 -14.23
CA THR A 366 -7.67 6.43 -14.28
C THR A 366 -7.58 7.69 -15.15
N TYR A 367 -8.70 8.01 -15.80
CA TYR A 367 -8.80 9.20 -16.65
C TYR A 367 -8.79 10.49 -15.83
N THR A 368 -9.47 10.50 -14.68
CA THR A 368 -9.56 11.67 -13.80
C THR A 368 -8.19 12.08 -13.26
N ARG A 369 -7.38 11.13 -12.78
CA ARG A 369 -6.01 11.41 -12.33
C ARG A 369 -5.14 11.86 -13.49
N THR A 370 -5.24 11.20 -14.64
CA THR A 370 -4.41 11.52 -15.80
C THR A 370 -4.62 12.97 -16.25
N ILE A 371 -5.86 13.41 -16.37
CA ILE A 371 -6.15 14.79 -16.79
C ILE A 371 -5.76 15.83 -15.73
N ALA A 372 -5.96 15.50 -14.45
CA ALA A 372 -5.65 16.40 -13.34
C ALA A 372 -4.14 16.66 -13.16
N LEU A 373 -3.28 15.69 -13.52
CA LEU A 373 -1.84 15.73 -13.28
C LEU A 373 -1.03 15.60 -14.58
N LEU A 374 -1.62 15.96 -15.70
CA LEU A 374 -1.05 15.75 -17.03
C LEU A 374 0.33 16.44 -17.22
N PRO A 375 0.53 17.72 -16.83
CA PRO A 375 1.83 18.37 -16.90
C PRO A 375 2.87 17.77 -15.95
N GLU A 376 2.44 17.37 -14.76
CA GLU A 376 3.29 16.77 -13.74
C GLU A 376 3.80 15.38 -14.18
N PHE A 377 2.95 14.58 -14.82
CA PHE A 377 3.35 13.31 -15.43
C PHE A 377 4.42 13.52 -16.51
N ALA A 378 4.19 14.44 -17.43
CA ALA A 378 5.15 14.75 -18.49
C ALA A 378 6.51 15.13 -17.89
N LYS A 379 6.52 16.03 -16.90
CA LYS A 379 7.75 16.49 -16.23
C LYS A 379 8.47 15.37 -15.47
N ALA A 380 7.74 14.53 -14.73
CA ALA A 380 8.33 13.43 -13.97
C ALA A 380 9.01 12.41 -14.90
N LEU A 381 8.36 12.06 -16.00
CA LEU A 381 8.85 11.10 -16.98
C LEU A 381 10.05 11.59 -17.80
N GLU A 382 10.28 12.90 -17.91
CA GLU A 382 11.48 13.47 -18.57
C GLU A 382 12.82 13.10 -17.89
N ASN A 383 12.77 12.41 -16.76
CA ASN A 383 13.95 11.85 -16.09
C ASN A 383 14.46 10.52 -16.70
N ALA A 384 13.78 9.98 -17.72
CA ALA A 384 14.20 8.80 -18.48
C ALA A 384 14.80 9.20 -19.84
N ASP A 385 15.49 8.28 -20.52
CA ASP A 385 15.99 8.47 -21.89
C ASP A 385 14.91 8.16 -22.93
N VAL A 386 14.10 7.11 -22.68
CA VAL A 386 13.03 6.66 -23.56
C VAL A 386 11.79 6.36 -22.74
N VAL A 387 10.67 6.95 -23.11
CA VAL A 387 9.37 6.71 -22.46
C VAL A 387 8.38 6.12 -23.46
N ILE A 388 7.77 5.02 -23.08
CA ILE A 388 6.71 4.34 -23.82
C ILE A 388 5.44 4.43 -22.99
N LEU A 389 4.43 5.08 -23.54
CA LEU A 389 3.13 5.27 -22.89
C LEU A 389 2.17 4.21 -23.38
N ALA A 390 1.69 3.37 -22.47
CA ALA A 390 0.60 2.44 -22.73
C ALA A 390 -0.75 3.14 -22.62
N GLU A 391 -1.83 2.50 -23.10
CA GLU A 391 -3.19 3.04 -22.92
C GLU A 391 -3.56 3.15 -21.43
N ILE A 392 -4.35 4.19 -21.10
CA ILE A 392 -4.78 4.45 -19.72
C ILE A 392 -5.55 3.26 -19.16
N TYR A 393 -5.15 2.80 -17.99
CA TYR A 393 -5.92 1.81 -17.24
C TYR A 393 -7.14 2.46 -16.60
N ALA A 394 -8.31 2.21 -17.17
CA ALA A 394 -9.57 2.87 -16.78
C ALA A 394 -10.03 2.56 -15.35
N ALA A 395 -9.65 1.39 -14.80
CA ALA A 395 -10.19 0.85 -13.55
C ALA A 395 -11.73 0.79 -13.56
N ARG A 396 -12.38 1.75 -12.87
CA ARG A 396 -13.86 1.83 -12.78
C ARG A 396 -14.42 3.02 -13.55
N GLU A 397 -13.59 3.79 -14.23
CA GLU A 397 -13.99 5.02 -14.91
C GLU A 397 -14.39 4.77 -16.36
N ILE A 398 -15.25 5.64 -16.85
CA ILE A 398 -15.57 5.77 -18.28
C ILE A 398 -14.90 7.05 -18.76
N ASN A 399 -14.23 7.00 -19.90
CA ASN A 399 -13.59 8.20 -20.48
C ASN A 399 -14.66 9.18 -21.00
N THR A 400 -14.99 10.19 -20.22
CA THR A 400 -15.90 11.28 -20.59
C THR A 400 -15.16 12.54 -21.05
N THR A 401 -13.85 12.59 -20.86
CA THR A 401 -13.02 13.76 -21.13
C THR A 401 -12.29 13.68 -22.48
N GLY A 402 -12.18 12.48 -23.07
CA GLY A 402 -11.40 12.22 -24.26
C GLY A 402 -9.89 12.22 -24.04
N VAL A 403 -9.40 12.27 -22.78
CA VAL A 403 -7.97 12.23 -22.46
C VAL A 403 -7.36 10.90 -22.88
N SER A 404 -6.15 10.95 -23.42
CA SER A 404 -5.36 9.80 -23.84
C SER A 404 -3.97 9.86 -23.18
N ALA A 405 -3.32 8.71 -23.03
CA ALA A 405 -1.92 8.67 -22.61
C ALA A 405 -0.99 9.39 -23.60
N GLU A 406 -1.37 9.46 -24.89
CA GLU A 406 -0.65 10.25 -25.90
C GLU A 406 -0.54 11.76 -25.52
N ASP A 407 -1.50 12.29 -24.77
CA ASP A 407 -1.50 13.69 -24.37
C ASP A 407 -0.34 14.00 -23.40
N ILE A 408 0.12 13.01 -22.62
CA ILE A 408 1.34 13.13 -21.81
C ILE A 408 2.55 13.29 -22.75
N SER A 409 2.67 12.44 -23.79
CA SER A 409 3.78 12.51 -24.75
C SER A 409 3.85 13.85 -25.48
N LYS A 410 2.69 14.44 -25.83
CA LYS A 410 2.61 15.76 -26.49
C LYS A 410 3.14 16.91 -25.63
N LEU A 411 3.10 16.76 -24.29
CA LEU A 411 3.61 17.77 -23.36
C LEU A 411 5.09 17.59 -23.03
N MET A 412 5.68 16.42 -23.32
CA MET A 412 7.09 16.12 -23.03
C MET A 412 8.02 16.84 -24.00
N ASP A 413 9.17 17.31 -23.48
CA ASP A 413 10.23 17.91 -24.28
C ASP A 413 11.01 16.83 -25.06
N GLN A 414 10.66 16.64 -26.31
CA GLN A 414 11.25 15.65 -27.21
C GLN A 414 12.76 15.88 -27.48
N THR A 415 13.32 17.01 -27.04
CA THR A 415 14.78 17.25 -27.10
C THR A 415 15.52 16.63 -25.92
N LYS A 416 14.82 16.35 -24.84
CA LYS A 416 15.38 15.72 -23.60
C LYS A 416 15.11 14.23 -23.55
N VAL A 417 13.90 13.80 -23.93
CA VAL A 417 13.43 12.43 -23.82
C VAL A 417 12.71 12.00 -25.09
N LYS A 418 12.93 10.78 -25.53
CA LYS A 418 12.16 10.19 -26.63
C LYS A 418 10.89 9.59 -26.07
N SER A 419 9.72 10.05 -26.49
CA SER A 419 8.46 9.45 -26.02
C SER A 419 7.64 8.88 -27.18
N PHE A 420 6.98 7.75 -26.91
CA PHE A 420 6.11 7.04 -27.86
C PHE A 420 4.81 6.67 -27.16
N TYR A 421 3.71 6.74 -27.90
CA TYR A 421 2.45 6.14 -27.47
C TYR A 421 2.23 4.85 -28.24
N LEU A 422 2.26 3.73 -27.54
CA LEU A 422 1.98 2.40 -28.06
C LEU A 422 0.84 1.80 -27.23
N PRO A 423 -0.41 1.77 -27.77
CA PRO A 423 -1.58 1.47 -26.95
C PRO A 423 -1.67 0.03 -26.48
N THR A 424 -1.06 -0.93 -27.19
CA THR A 424 -1.14 -2.35 -26.84
C THR A 424 0.16 -2.88 -26.24
N PHE A 425 0.06 -3.86 -25.35
CA PHE A 425 1.23 -4.49 -24.76
C PHE A 425 2.07 -5.27 -25.77
N GLU A 426 1.45 -5.83 -26.82
CA GLU A 426 2.16 -6.51 -27.91
C GLU A 426 3.09 -5.52 -28.64
N GLU A 427 2.59 -4.35 -29.02
CA GLU A 427 3.41 -3.31 -29.67
C GLU A 427 4.58 -2.87 -28.75
N ILE A 428 4.32 -2.75 -27.45
CA ILE A 428 5.34 -2.37 -26.46
C ILE A 428 6.40 -3.47 -26.33
N GLU A 429 5.98 -4.73 -26.21
CA GLU A 429 6.88 -5.87 -26.08
C GLU A 429 7.76 -6.03 -27.33
N ASP A 430 7.19 -5.91 -28.55
CA ASP A 430 7.93 -5.95 -29.81
C ASP A 430 8.93 -4.80 -29.94
N TYR A 431 8.51 -3.59 -29.56
CA TYR A 431 9.42 -2.43 -29.54
C TYR A 431 10.60 -2.67 -28.59
N LEU A 432 10.34 -3.13 -27.36
CA LEU A 432 11.39 -3.36 -26.36
C LEU A 432 12.33 -4.49 -26.77
N ARG A 433 11.82 -5.61 -27.32
CA ARG A 433 12.65 -6.72 -27.81
C ARG A 433 13.59 -6.29 -28.93
N SER A 434 13.18 -5.32 -29.75
CA SER A 434 13.99 -4.83 -30.87
C SER A 434 14.96 -3.71 -30.52
N HIS A 435 14.81 -3.05 -29.36
CA HIS A 435 15.58 -1.85 -29.02
C HIS A 435 16.40 -1.96 -27.72
N LEU A 436 16.05 -2.89 -26.81
CA LEU A 436 16.83 -3.12 -25.60
C LEU A 436 18.16 -3.78 -25.92
N GLU A 437 19.23 -3.25 -25.35
CA GLU A 437 20.60 -3.74 -25.48
C GLU A 437 21.19 -4.10 -24.12
N GLU A 438 22.30 -4.86 -24.14
CA GLU A 438 23.04 -5.21 -22.93
C GLU A 438 23.48 -3.97 -22.15
N GLY A 439 23.11 -3.95 -20.87
CA GLY A 439 23.41 -2.86 -19.95
C GLY A 439 22.36 -1.76 -19.90
N ASP A 440 21.26 -1.85 -20.64
CA ASP A 440 20.12 -0.97 -20.48
C ASP A 440 19.29 -1.35 -19.24
N LEU A 441 18.48 -0.40 -18.76
CA LEU A 441 17.51 -0.59 -17.71
C LEU A 441 16.09 -0.31 -18.27
N CYS A 442 15.19 -1.26 -18.15
CA CYS A 442 13.79 -1.12 -18.53
C CYS A 442 12.91 -1.21 -17.29
N ILE A 443 12.09 -0.20 -17.03
CA ILE A 443 11.15 -0.17 -15.90
C ILE A 443 9.72 -0.16 -16.43
N THR A 444 8.93 -1.20 -16.11
CA THR A 444 7.46 -1.17 -16.27
C THR A 444 6.85 -0.49 -15.07
N MET A 445 5.99 0.52 -15.29
CA MET A 445 5.54 1.43 -14.24
C MET A 445 4.04 1.73 -14.33
N GLY A 446 3.32 1.56 -13.22
CA GLY A 446 1.90 1.85 -13.14
C GLY A 446 1.13 0.93 -12.18
N ALA A 447 -0.06 1.36 -11.74
CA ALA A 447 -0.92 0.58 -10.84
C ALA A 447 -1.82 -0.44 -11.58
N GLY A 448 -1.88 -0.36 -12.91
CA GLY A 448 -2.66 -1.24 -13.77
C GLY A 448 -1.97 -2.57 -14.10
N ASN A 449 -2.34 -3.13 -15.25
CA ASN A 449 -1.84 -4.43 -15.72
C ASN A 449 -0.52 -4.35 -16.50
N VAL A 450 0.13 -3.21 -16.58
CA VAL A 450 1.47 -3.03 -17.18
C VAL A 450 2.53 -3.99 -16.60
N THR A 451 2.32 -4.44 -15.36
CA THR A 451 3.15 -5.45 -14.69
C THR A 451 3.25 -6.79 -15.46
N GLU A 452 2.31 -7.08 -16.39
CA GLU A 452 2.32 -8.29 -17.21
C GLU A 452 3.41 -8.28 -18.28
N ILE A 453 3.90 -7.10 -18.67
CA ILE A 453 4.93 -6.94 -19.71
C ILE A 453 6.28 -7.50 -19.23
N GLY A 454 6.70 -7.17 -17.99
CA GLY A 454 7.99 -7.60 -17.46
C GLY A 454 8.24 -9.12 -17.56
N PRO A 455 7.36 -9.98 -17.02
CA PRO A 455 7.48 -11.43 -17.12
C PRO A 455 7.53 -11.96 -18.56
N LYS A 456 6.80 -11.35 -19.50
CA LYS A 456 6.80 -11.77 -20.91
C LYS A 456 8.11 -11.38 -21.63
N LEU A 457 8.72 -10.26 -21.23
CA LEU A 457 10.01 -9.85 -21.81
C LEU A 457 11.16 -10.76 -21.42
N VAL A 458 11.16 -11.32 -20.21
CA VAL A 458 12.26 -12.09 -19.64
C VAL A 458 12.14 -13.60 -19.87
N GLN A 459 11.07 -14.04 -20.52
CA GLN A 459 10.90 -15.40 -21.02
C GLN A 459 11.69 -15.57 -22.32
#